data_4f1a20bf82ab547eb11b6c0f4ef3fe7d
#
_entry.id   4f1a20bf82ab547eb11b6c0f4ef3fe7d
#
_cell.length_a   1.000
_cell.length_b   1.000
_cell.length_c   1.000
_cell.angle_alpha   90.00
_cell.angle_beta   90.00
_cell.angle_gamma   90.00
#
_symmetry.space_group_name_H-M   'P 1'
#
loop_
_entity.id
_entity.type
_entity.pdbx_description
1 polymer ?
#
loop_
_entity_poly.entity_id
_entity_poly.type
_entity_poly.pdbx_seq_one_letter_code
_entity_poly.pdbx_strand_id
1 'polypeptide(L)'
;DFCLSRGLGDVYKRQVYNRDDNKGYSGLGEDAERVNSVAVVFPVFFLIVAVLVCITTMTRLVEERRTEIGTLKALGYTPLSIIMKYFLYAAIAAILGSIIGSLIGIATLPRIIVQTYGILYTLPEMHLSVDYGVVLISSAVAIIAPCAVAIFTCLKELKLNAATLMRPKAPKPGKRILLEKITFIWKHMNFTSKVTARNLFRYKARFLMTVIGVAGCTALIVAGFGLKASISVVAEKQFGDITKYSAVMALKESERYEKCKPLLDKLSKDKNFSTILASNTSSTKAYVDSSKKQLELSCIIPQNNEDFKKLIDLRTRINKTPVELTDKGVVVTERMSDILGVGIGDKFTMLISDEPYEVTITGITENYASNYIYMMPSYYEQLTGNNIRYNTIYAQINNTNSELESSLATKWMKNDNIITISFVSDIISSVDDMLQSLNVIVLVLIICAGALATVVLYNLTNINIAERVREIATIKVLGFYNGETAAYIYRENIVLTIVGAIVGLLLGSVFTRFIVETIQMDMVMFSKENNPMSFVWGFALTAVFSAIVNIIMYRKMKKIDMVESLKSVE
;
A
#
# COMPACT_ATOMS: atom_id res chain seq x y z
N ASP A 1 -31.15 -0.93 -46.46
CA ASP A 1 -31.50 -1.78 -45.31
C ASP A 1 -32.17 -3.09 -45.66
N PHE A 2 -32.86 -3.17 -46.79
CA PHE A 2 -33.59 -4.39 -47.19
C PHE A 2 -32.71 -5.48 -47.81
N CYS A 3 -31.55 -5.14 -48.37
CA CYS A 3 -30.62 -6.13 -48.97
C CYS A 3 -29.63 -6.74 -47.95
N LEU A 4 -29.48 -6.14 -46.75
CA LEU A 4 -28.59 -6.63 -45.71
C LEU A 4 -29.24 -7.71 -44.81
N SER A 5 -30.55 -7.87 -44.85
CA SER A 5 -31.29 -8.81 -43.99
C SER A 5 -31.39 -10.23 -44.52
N ARG A 6 -31.00 -10.53 -45.75
CA ARG A 6 -31.19 -11.86 -46.38
C ARG A 6 -29.96 -12.66 -46.81
N GLY A 7 -28.79 -12.20 -46.58
CA GLY A 7 -27.62 -12.98 -47.07
C GLY A 7 -26.33 -12.84 -46.26
N LEU A 8 -26.25 -11.86 -45.35
CA LEU A 8 -25.06 -11.61 -44.55
C LEU A 8 -25.33 -11.57 -43.04
N GLY A 9 -26.60 -11.78 -42.62
CA GLY A 9 -27.03 -11.70 -41.23
C GLY A 9 -26.44 -12.77 -40.31
N ASP A 10 -26.04 -13.89 -40.84
CA ASP A 10 -25.51 -15.01 -40.04
C ASP A 10 -23.98 -15.13 -40.06
N VAL A 11 -23.29 -14.38 -40.90
CA VAL A 11 -21.83 -14.51 -41.05
C VAL A 11 -21.06 -13.43 -40.27
N TYR A 12 -21.65 -12.25 -40.06
CA TYR A 12 -21.01 -11.17 -39.30
C TYR A 12 -22.03 -10.49 -38.40
N LYS A 13 -22.12 -10.91 -37.14
CA LYS A 13 -22.68 -10.06 -36.09
C LYS A 13 -21.77 -8.83 -35.98
N ARG A 14 -22.19 -7.68 -36.49
CA ARG A 14 -21.50 -6.40 -36.24
C ARG A 14 -21.57 -6.15 -34.73
N GLN A 15 -20.48 -6.38 -34.05
CA GLN A 15 -20.32 -5.95 -32.68
C GLN A 15 -20.09 -4.44 -32.68
N VAL A 16 -21.00 -3.67 -32.13
CA VAL A 16 -20.81 -2.26 -31.85
C VAL A 16 -20.18 -2.18 -30.49
N TYR A 17 -18.88 -1.87 -30.45
CA TYR A 17 -18.20 -1.63 -29.21
C TYR A 17 -18.46 -0.19 -28.75
N ASN A 18 -18.93 -0.02 -27.55
CA ASN A 18 -18.94 1.27 -26.86
C ASN A 18 -17.50 1.64 -26.46
N ARG A 19 -17.29 2.90 -26.11
CA ARG A 19 -16.00 3.41 -25.64
C ARG A 19 -15.49 2.61 -24.42
N ASP A 20 -16.40 2.21 -23.53
CA ASP A 20 -16.11 1.45 -22.31
C ASP A 20 -15.73 -0.02 -22.59
N ASP A 21 -16.12 -0.55 -23.75
CA ASP A 21 -15.73 -1.91 -24.21
C ASP A 21 -14.29 -1.94 -24.74
N ASN A 22 -13.68 -0.78 -24.97
CA ASN A 22 -12.29 -0.67 -25.36
C ASN A 22 -11.39 -0.87 -24.13
N LYS A 23 -10.72 -2.03 -24.06
CA LYS A 23 -9.85 -2.41 -22.93
C LYS A 23 -8.73 -1.40 -22.63
N GLY A 24 -8.22 -0.70 -23.62
CA GLY A 24 -7.22 0.36 -23.39
C GLY A 24 -7.81 1.58 -22.68
N TYR A 25 -9.05 1.91 -23.00
CA TYR A 25 -9.75 3.04 -22.36
C TYR A 25 -10.25 2.69 -20.96
N SER A 26 -10.90 1.53 -20.80
CA SER A 26 -11.37 1.07 -19.48
C SER A 26 -10.20 0.83 -18.52
N GLY A 27 -9.07 0.28 -19.01
CA GLY A 27 -7.86 0.08 -18.22
C GLY A 27 -7.26 1.38 -17.68
N LEU A 28 -7.20 2.45 -18.50
CA LEU A 28 -6.76 3.77 -18.03
C LEU A 28 -7.73 4.35 -16.97
N GLY A 29 -9.03 4.12 -17.14
CA GLY A 29 -10.03 4.52 -16.15
C GLY A 29 -9.85 3.80 -14.80
N GLU A 30 -9.63 2.49 -14.83
CA GLU A 30 -9.34 1.70 -13.63
C GLU A 30 -8.05 2.15 -12.94
N ASP A 31 -7.00 2.44 -13.69
CA ASP A 31 -5.74 2.94 -13.14
C ASP A 31 -5.91 4.32 -12.49
N ALA A 32 -6.73 5.19 -13.07
CA ALA A 32 -7.07 6.48 -12.48
C ALA A 32 -7.83 6.33 -11.15
N GLU A 33 -8.77 5.38 -11.05
CA GLU A 33 -9.49 5.07 -9.80
C GLU A 33 -8.56 4.51 -8.73
N ARG A 34 -7.57 3.71 -9.11
CA ARG A 34 -6.53 3.20 -8.19
C ARG A 34 -5.69 4.33 -7.60
N VAL A 35 -5.19 5.22 -8.46
CA VAL A 35 -4.45 6.41 -8.02
C VAL A 35 -5.30 7.27 -7.10
N ASN A 36 -6.58 7.44 -7.41
CA ASN A 36 -7.52 8.19 -6.57
C ASN A 36 -7.70 7.52 -5.19
N SER A 37 -7.82 6.20 -5.12
CA SER A 37 -7.93 5.47 -3.85
C SER A 37 -6.69 5.68 -2.96
N VAL A 38 -5.49 5.61 -3.54
CA VAL A 38 -4.23 5.92 -2.86
C VAL A 38 -4.20 7.38 -2.40
N ALA A 39 -4.61 8.30 -3.30
CA ALA A 39 -4.62 9.74 -3.04
C ALA A 39 -5.59 10.17 -1.93
N VAL A 40 -6.61 9.38 -1.61
CA VAL A 40 -7.53 9.63 -0.49
C VAL A 40 -6.98 9.08 0.83
N VAL A 41 -6.49 7.85 0.83
CA VAL A 41 -6.10 7.13 2.06
C VAL A 41 -4.83 7.71 2.69
N PHE A 42 -3.77 7.91 1.93
CA PHE A 42 -2.49 8.36 2.48
C PHE A 42 -2.52 9.77 3.10
N PRO A 43 -3.13 10.81 2.48
CA PRO A 43 -3.21 12.13 3.08
C PRO A 43 -3.92 12.16 4.43
N VAL A 44 -4.93 11.31 4.64
CA VAL A 44 -5.61 11.21 5.94
C VAL A 44 -4.64 10.78 7.04
N PHE A 45 -3.78 9.79 6.78
CA PHE A 45 -2.76 9.37 7.75
C PHE A 45 -1.68 10.43 7.97
N PHE A 46 -1.21 11.08 6.90
CA PHE A 46 -0.28 12.21 7.03
C PHE A 46 -0.88 13.33 7.88
N LEU A 47 -2.16 13.64 7.68
CA LEU A 47 -2.88 14.65 8.45
C LEU A 47 -2.98 14.27 9.93
N ILE A 48 -3.32 13.02 10.25
CA ILE A 48 -3.40 12.53 11.64
C ILE A 48 -2.04 12.72 12.35
N VAL A 49 -0.94 12.34 11.71
CA VAL A 49 0.40 12.52 12.26
C VAL A 49 0.76 14.01 12.39
N ALA A 50 0.45 14.83 11.38
CA ALA A 50 0.67 16.27 11.41
C ALA A 50 -0.09 16.96 12.56
N VAL A 51 -1.37 16.61 12.75
CA VAL A 51 -2.19 17.12 13.86
C VAL A 51 -1.58 16.73 15.22
N LEU A 52 -1.09 15.50 15.35
CA LEU A 52 -0.43 15.05 16.57
C LEU A 52 0.83 15.87 16.87
N VAL A 53 1.65 16.16 15.85
CA VAL A 53 2.82 17.04 15.97
C VAL A 53 2.40 18.46 16.36
N CYS A 54 1.34 18.98 15.77
CA CYS A 54 0.78 20.29 16.12
C CYS A 54 0.31 20.34 17.58
N ILE A 55 -0.40 19.30 18.06
CA ILE A 55 -0.82 19.20 19.47
C ILE A 55 0.39 19.27 20.40
N THR A 56 1.43 18.49 20.13
CA THR A 56 2.65 18.46 20.94
C THR A 56 3.35 19.80 20.96
N THR A 57 3.54 20.41 19.78
CA THR A 57 4.26 21.68 19.62
C THR A 57 3.49 22.84 20.26
N MET A 58 2.18 22.92 20.04
CA MET A 58 1.34 23.98 20.60
C MET A 58 1.19 23.86 22.11
N THR A 59 0.98 22.65 22.63
CA THR A 59 0.93 22.42 24.08
C THR A 59 2.21 22.92 24.74
N ARG A 60 3.35 22.60 24.15
CA ARG A 60 4.64 23.06 24.66
C ARG A 60 4.80 24.58 24.56
N LEU A 61 4.52 25.17 23.41
CA LEU A 61 4.64 26.62 23.21
C LEU A 61 3.82 27.39 24.25
N VAL A 62 2.60 26.93 24.52
CA VAL A 62 1.70 27.51 25.52
C VAL A 62 2.23 27.28 26.94
N GLU A 63 2.79 26.11 27.25
CA GLU A 63 3.38 25.80 28.55
C GLU A 63 4.65 26.63 28.83
N GLU A 64 5.54 26.81 27.83
CA GLU A 64 6.74 27.66 27.94
C GLU A 64 6.40 29.14 28.15
N ARG A 65 5.30 29.63 27.56
CA ARG A 65 4.82 31.00 27.66
C ARG A 65 3.76 31.22 28.77
N ARG A 66 3.64 30.24 29.68
CA ARG A 66 2.59 30.26 30.72
C ARG A 66 2.65 31.48 31.62
N THR A 67 3.83 31.91 32.03
CA THR A 67 4.04 33.12 32.84
C THR A 67 3.58 34.37 32.07
N GLU A 68 3.94 34.51 30.81
CA GLU A 68 3.50 35.60 29.95
C GLU A 68 1.97 35.63 29.80
N ILE A 69 1.34 34.47 29.59
CA ILE A 69 -0.12 34.33 29.53
C ILE A 69 -0.75 34.76 30.87
N GLY A 70 -0.16 34.35 31.99
CA GLY A 70 -0.58 34.75 33.33
C GLY A 70 -0.50 36.25 33.55
N THR A 71 0.59 36.88 33.13
CA THR A 71 0.79 38.34 33.21
C THR A 71 -0.22 39.10 32.37
N LEU A 72 -0.43 38.69 31.11
CA LEU A 72 -1.44 39.30 30.23
C LEU A 72 -2.86 39.19 30.86
N LYS A 73 -3.18 38.03 31.42
CA LYS A 73 -4.46 37.81 32.11
C LYS A 73 -4.61 38.66 33.37
N ALA A 74 -3.53 38.85 34.11
CA ALA A 74 -3.51 39.73 35.31
C ALA A 74 -3.66 41.20 34.95
N LEU A 75 -3.14 41.62 33.79
CA LEU A 75 -3.28 42.97 33.24
C LEU A 75 -4.68 43.25 32.65
N GLY A 76 -5.60 42.27 32.66
CA GLY A 76 -6.96 42.44 32.19
C GLY A 76 -7.19 42.18 30.68
N TYR A 77 -6.21 41.61 29.96
CA TYR A 77 -6.44 41.22 28.59
C TYR A 77 -7.50 40.14 28.49
N THR A 78 -8.38 40.29 27.50
CA THR A 78 -9.44 39.30 27.26
C THR A 78 -8.86 37.95 26.83
N PRO A 79 -9.48 36.82 27.20
CA PRO A 79 -9.04 35.49 26.73
C PRO A 79 -8.92 35.41 25.22
N LEU A 80 -9.81 36.11 24.50
CA LEU A 80 -9.80 36.12 23.03
C LEU A 80 -8.53 36.78 22.45
N SER A 81 -8.07 37.90 23.04
CA SER A 81 -6.84 38.56 22.62
C SER A 81 -5.60 37.69 22.81
N ILE A 82 -5.56 36.92 23.90
CA ILE A 82 -4.46 36.01 24.19
C ILE A 82 -4.48 34.83 23.22
N ILE A 83 -5.66 34.25 22.95
CA ILE A 83 -5.83 33.15 21.99
C ILE A 83 -5.42 33.60 20.58
N MET A 84 -5.81 34.81 20.18
CA MET A 84 -5.53 35.34 18.86
C MET A 84 -4.02 35.37 18.53
N LYS A 85 -3.16 35.61 19.49
CA LYS A 85 -1.69 35.56 19.34
C LYS A 85 -1.22 34.16 18.88
N TYR A 86 -1.67 33.12 19.57
CA TYR A 86 -1.29 31.72 19.27
C TYR A 86 -2.01 31.19 18.02
N PHE A 87 -3.23 31.63 17.79
CA PHE A 87 -3.99 31.35 16.57
C PHE A 87 -3.28 31.93 15.34
N LEU A 88 -2.87 33.21 15.37
CA LEU A 88 -2.14 33.82 14.26
C LEU A 88 -0.81 33.13 13.99
N TYR A 89 -0.09 32.73 15.04
CA TYR A 89 1.15 31.95 14.87
C TYR A 89 0.89 30.63 14.13
N ALA A 90 -0.12 29.87 14.55
CA ALA A 90 -0.50 28.62 13.90
C ALA A 90 -1.04 28.84 12.47
N ALA A 91 -1.87 29.87 12.28
CA ALA A 91 -2.48 30.20 10.99
C ALA A 91 -1.43 30.61 9.95
N ILE A 92 -0.49 31.50 10.31
CA ILE A 92 0.58 31.94 9.38
C ILE A 92 1.44 30.74 8.98
N ALA A 93 1.85 29.91 9.95
CA ALA A 93 2.66 28.71 9.66
C ALA A 93 1.89 27.72 8.76
N ALA A 94 0.59 27.50 9.04
CA ALA A 94 -0.24 26.59 8.25
C ALA A 94 -0.52 27.13 6.84
N ILE A 95 -0.77 28.43 6.67
CA ILE A 95 -0.99 29.07 5.37
C ILE A 95 0.28 28.98 4.52
N LEU A 96 1.44 29.35 5.08
CA LEU A 96 2.72 29.25 4.36
C LEU A 96 3.03 27.79 3.98
N GLY A 97 2.82 26.85 4.91
CA GLY A 97 2.99 25.42 4.65
C GLY A 97 2.04 24.91 3.58
N SER A 98 0.78 25.34 3.59
CA SER A 98 -0.21 24.99 2.56
C SER A 98 0.16 25.52 1.18
N ILE A 99 0.59 26.79 1.07
CA ILE A 99 1.02 27.38 -0.19
C ILE A 99 2.24 26.64 -0.76
N ILE A 100 3.27 26.47 0.06
CA ILE A 100 4.51 25.77 -0.37
C ILE A 100 4.20 24.32 -0.74
N GLY A 101 3.42 23.61 0.10
CA GLY A 101 3.03 22.22 -0.14
C GLY A 101 2.20 22.06 -1.41
N SER A 102 1.24 22.94 -1.65
CA SER A 102 0.43 22.93 -2.88
C SER A 102 1.29 23.22 -4.12
N LEU A 103 2.18 24.21 -4.08
CA LEU A 103 3.06 24.52 -5.20
C LEU A 103 3.98 23.34 -5.56
N ILE A 104 4.62 22.75 -4.56
CA ILE A 104 5.49 21.57 -4.77
C ILE A 104 4.66 20.39 -5.25
N GLY A 105 3.51 20.11 -4.62
CA GLY A 105 2.64 18.98 -4.96
C GLY A 105 2.13 19.05 -6.39
N ILE A 106 1.60 20.20 -6.81
CA ILE A 106 1.11 20.43 -8.18
C ILE A 106 2.24 20.36 -9.21
N ALA A 107 3.44 20.86 -8.85
CA ALA A 107 4.56 20.87 -9.78
C ALA A 107 5.19 19.47 -9.97
N THR A 108 5.15 18.59 -8.97
CA THR A 108 5.90 17.33 -8.98
C THR A 108 5.01 16.11 -9.20
N LEU A 109 3.96 15.91 -8.38
CA LEU A 109 3.19 14.66 -8.37
C LEU A 109 2.50 14.35 -9.71
N PRO A 110 1.75 15.27 -10.34
CA PRO A 110 1.08 14.97 -11.61
C PRO A 110 2.07 14.63 -12.72
N ARG A 111 3.22 15.30 -12.77
CA ARG A 111 4.27 15.02 -13.76
C ARG A 111 4.86 13.63 -13.59
N ILE A 112 5.16 13.24 -12.34
CA ILE A 112 5.67 11.91 -12.03
C ILE A 112 4.66 10.84 -12.44
N ILE A 113 3.38 11.03 -12.13
CA ILE A 113 2.31 10.08 -12.45
C ILE A 113 2.17 9.96 -13.97
N VAL A 114 2.03 11.08 -14.70
CA VAL A 114 1.88 11.06 -16.17
C VAL A 114 3.10 10.42 -16.85
N GLN A 115 4.31 10.76 -16.43
CA GLN A 115 5.53 10.15 -16.99
C GLN A 115 5.58 8.65 -16.73
N THR A 116 5.13 8.20 -15.57
CA THR A 116 5.09 6.81 -15.18
C THR A 116 4.06 6.02 -15.99
N TYR A 117 2.85 6.56 -16.18
CA TYR A 117 1.82 5.92 -17.00
C TYR A 117 2.06 6.07 -18.51
N GLY A 118 2.88 7.03 -18.94
CA GLY A 118 3.34 7.16 -20.32
C GLY A 118 4.21 6.00 -20.83
N ILE A 119 4.71 5.16 -19.92
CA ILE A 119 5.38 3.90 -20.26
C ILE A 119 4.36 2.84 -20.71
N LEU A 120 3.19 2.82 -20.08
CA LEU A 120 2.13 1.82 -20.32
C LEU A 120 1.16 2.21 -21.43
N TYR A 121 0.90 3.50 -21.58
CA TYR A 121 -0.10 4.04 -22.49
C TYR A 121 0.54 5.06 -23.44
N THR A 122 0.18 5.00 -24.72
CA THR A 122 0.50 6.08 -25.67
C THR A 122 -0.44 7.28 -25.37
N LEU A 123 -0.02 8.12 -24.43
CA LEU A 123 -0.81 9.27 -23.99
C LEU A 123 -0.56 10.44 -24.94
N PRO A 124 -1.60 11.16 -25.39
CA PRO A 124 -1.42 12.44 -26.08
C PRO A 124 -0.79 13.47 -25.12
N GLU A 125 -0.31 14.60 -25.65
CA GLU A 125 0.18 15.70 -24.81
C GLU A 125 -0.89 16.09 -23.79
N MET A 126 -0.67 15.74 -22.54
CA MET A 126 -1.62 16.02 -21.46
C MET A 126 -1.44 17.43 -20.94
N HIS A 127 -2.44 18.24 -21.09
CA HIS A 127 -2.55 19.50 -20.34
C HIS A 127 -2.95 19.18 -18.89
N LEU A 128 -1.99 19.32 -17.97
CA LEU A 128 -2.25 19.12 -16.55
C LEU A 128 -3.19 20.23 -16.05
N SER A 129 -4.46 19.92 -15.91
CA SER A 129 -5.43 20.80 -15.28
C SER A 129 -5.36 20.68 -13.76
N VAL A 130 -5.29 21.81 -13.08
CA VAL A 130 -5.33 21.85 -11.61
C VAL A 130 -6.78 21.89 -11.15
N ASP A 131 -7.21 20.92 -10.37
CA ASP A 131 -8.50 20.97 -9.69
C ASP A 131 -8.39 21.91 -8.47
N TYR A 132 -8.81 23.16 -8.67
CA TYR A 132 -8.80 24.17 -7.60
C TYR A 132 -9.71 23.80 -6.43
N GLY A 133 -10.76 22.99 -6.64
CA GLY A 133 -11.63 22.50 -5.58
C GLY A 133 -10.89 21.60 -4.61
N VAL A 134 -10.14 20.62 -5.13
CA VAL A 134 -9.31 19.71 -4.32
C VAL A 134 -8.22 20.48 -3.58
N VAL A 135 -7.55 21.43 -4.25
CA VAL A 135 -6.51 22.27 -3.62
C VAL A 135 -7.10 23.10 -2.48
N LEU A 136 -8.27 23.69 -2.67
CA LEU A 136 -8.92 24.53 -1.66
C LEU A 136 -9.37 23.71 -0.45
N ILE A 137 -9.99 22.54 -0.67
CA ILE A 137 -10.42 21.63 0.42
C ILE A 137 -9.21 21.14 1.21
N SER A 138 -8.17 20.66 0.53
CA SER A 138 -6.94 20.16 1.18
C SER A 138 -6.26 21.25 2.00
N SER A 139 -6.16 22.47 1.43
CA SER A 139 -5.59 23.63 2.10
C SER A 139 -6.43 24.05 3.31
N ALA A 140 -7.76 24.06 3.17
CA ALA A 140 -8.66 24.39 4.27
C ALA A 140 -8.49 23.41 5.45
N VAL A 141 -8.43 22.10 5.18
CA VAL A 141 -8.21 21.07 6.21
C VAL A 141 -6.84 21.25 6.86
N ALA A 142 -5.78 21.49 6.06
CA ALA A 142 -4.41 21.70 6.55
C ALA A 142 -4.27 22.96 7.43
N ILE A 143 -5.10 23.99 7.22
CA ILE A 143 -5.10 25.23 8.00
C ILE A 143 -6.00 25.10 9.23
N ILE A 144 -7.21 24.56 9.07
CA ILE A 144 -8.20 24.47 10.16
C ILE A 144 -7.69 23.58 11.29
N ALA A 145 -7.06 22.44 10.97
CA ALA A 145 -6.63 21.48 11.97
C ALA A 145 -5.59 22.06 12.96
N PRO A 146 -4.46 22.68 12.53
CA PRO A 146 -3.51 23.31 13.44
C PRO A 146 -4.12 24.50 14.21
N CYS A 147 -4.98 25.29 13.57
CA CYS A 147 -5.65 26.41 14.20
C CYS A 147 -6.59 25.97 15.33
N ALA A 148 -7.38 24.92 15.08
CA ALA A 148 -8.26 24.33 16.10
C ALA A 148 -7.46 23.80 17.29
N VAL A 149 -6.32 23.13 17.02
CA VAL A 149 -5.41 22.65 18.07
C VAL A 149 -4.85 23.80 18.90
N ALA A 150 -4.42 24.89 18.25
CA ALA A 150 -3.89 26.08 18.96
C ALA A 150 -4.95 26.70 19.89
N ILE A 151 -6.18 26.88 19.39
CA ILE A 151 -7.31 27.40 20.15
C ILE A 151 -7.60 26.49 21.36
N PHE A 152 -7.75 25.18 21.12
CA PHE A 152 -8.09 24.21 22.17
C PHE A 152 -7.04 24.17 23.27
N THR A 153 -5.76 24.15 22.89
CA THR A 153 -4.64 24.11 23.85
C THR A 153 -4.58 25.38 24.69
N CYS A 154 -4.75 26.56 24.06
CA CYS A 154 -4.74 27.84 24.74
C CYS A 154 -5.95 27.99 25.67
N LEU A 155 -7.15 27.59 25.24
CA LEU A 155 -8.35 27.59 26.09
C LEU A 155 -8.18 26.74 27.34
N LYS A 156 -7.52 25.58 27.23
CA LYS A 156 -7.27 24.69 28.35
C LYS A 156 -6.41 25.35 29.44
N GLU A 157 -5.35 26.06 29.09
CA GLU A 157 -4.51 26.78 30.05
C GLU A 157 -5.19 28.04 30.58
N LEU A 158 -5.93 28.77 29.76
CA LEU A 158 -6.66 29.98 30.17
C LEU A 158 -7.79 29.73 31.18
N LYS A 159 -8.24 28.49 31.38
CA LYS A 159 -9.16 28.12 32.46
C LYS A 159 -8.54 28.28 33.86
N LEU A 160 -7.20 28.29 33.94
CA LEU A 160 -6.50 28.49 35.22
C LEU A 160 -6.46 29.97 35.62
N ASN A 161 -6.40 30.25 36.93
CA ASN A 161 -6.28 31.61 37.46
C ASN A 161 -4.91 32.22 37.12
N ALA A 162 -4.84 33.54 36.92
CA ALA A 162 -3.60 34.26 36.59
C ALA A 162 -2.46 33.95 37.58
N ALA A 163 -2.74 33.98 38.89
CA ALA A 163 -1.77 33.65 39.94
C ALA A 163 -1.20 32.22 39.81
N THR A 164 -2.03 31.26 39.38
CA THR A 164 -1.59 29.87 39.14
C THR A 164 -0.74 29.74 37.86
N LEU A 165 -1.02 30.56 36.85
CA LEU A 165 -0.25 30.59 35.59
C LEU A 165 1.14 31.19 35.81
N MET A 166 1.29 32.18 36.66
CA MET A 166 2.56 32.84 36.98
C MET A 166 3.49 31.98 37.85
N ARG A 167 2.95 30.98 38.56
CA ARG A 167 3.78 30.08 39.37
C ARG A 167 4.39 28.97 38.51
N PRO A 168 5.68 28.63 38.73
CA PRO A 168 6.28 27.46 38.08
C PRO A 168 5.48 26.19 38.42
N LYS A 169 5.29 25.32 37.44
CA LYS A 169 4.65 24.02 37.68
C LYS A 169 5.50 23.21 38.66
N ALA A 170 4.90 22.78 39.76
CA ALA A 170 5.57 21.89 40.71
C ALA A 170 5.97 20.56 39.99
N PRO A 171 7.18 20.04 40.26
CA PRO A 171 7.61 18.76 39.69
C PRO A 171 6.63 17.67 40.11
N LYS A 172 6.21 16.85 39.15
CA LYS A 172 5.31 15.72 39.44
C LYS A 172 6.01 14.73 40.38
N PRO A 173 5.35 14.31 41.50
CA PRO A 173 5.94 13.32 42.38
C PRO A 173 6.19 12.00 41.67
N GLY A 174 7.32 11.36 41.95
CA GLY A 174 7.66 10.05 41.42
C GLY A 174 6.71 8.99 41.96
N LYS A 175 6.01 8.30 41.05
CA LYS A 175 5.18 7.12 41.37
C LYS A 175 5.89 5.85 40.95
N ARG A 176 5.64 4.74 41.64
CA ARG A 176 6.14 3.42 41.21
C ARG A 176 5.63 3.11 39.79
N ILE A 177 6.53 2.63 38.92
CA ILE A 177 6.22 2.28 37.55
C ILE A 177 5.90 0.79 37.40
N LEU A 178 5.13 0.42 36.36
CA LEU A 178 4.77 -0.97 36.08
C LEU A 178 5.98 -1.88 35.91
N LEU A 179 7.08 -1.35 35.34
CA LEU A 179 8.33 -2.09 35.15
C LEU A 179 8.98 -2.51 36.48
N GLU A 180 8.77 -1.75 37.55
CA GLU A 180 9.25 -2.12 38.90
C GLU A 180 8.53 -3.35 39.46
N LYS A 181 7.31 -3.66 39.00
CA LYS A 181 6.56 -4.86 39.38
C LYS A 181 7.12 -6.11 38.74
N ILE A 182 7.82 -5.98 37.60
CA ILE A 182 8.48 -7.10 36.91
C ILE A 182 9.89 -7.25 37.49
N THR A 183 9.99 -7.90 38.64
CA THR A 183 11.21 -7.99 39.44
C THR A 183 12.38 -8.61 38.68
N PHE A 184 12.13 -9.55 37.76
CA PHE A 184 13.15 -10.20 36.95
C PHE A 184 13.88 -9.20 36.04
N ILE A 185 13.14 -8.36 35.28
CA ILE A 185 13.72 -7.34 34.38
C ILE A 185 14.37 -6.24 35.22
N TRP A 186 13.67 -5.76 36.26
CA TRP A 186 14.15 -4.67 37.09
C TRP A 186 15.46 -4.98 37.81
N LYS A 187 15.66 -6.19 38.28
CA LYS A 187 16.88 -6.61 38.98
C LYS A 187 18.12 -6.62 38.08
N HIS A 188 17.96 -6.97 36.80
CA HIS A 188 19.08 -7.04 35.84
C HIS A 188 19.39 -5.69 35.17
N MET A 189 18.57 -4.65 35.36
CA MET A 189 18.83 -3.32 34.81
C MET A 189 19.89 -2.57 35.60
N ASN A 190 20.84 -1.90 34.87
CA ASN A 190 21.81 -0.99 35.47
C ASN A 190 21.11 0.26 36.03
N PHE A 191 21.77 0.97 36.96
CA PHE A 191 21.24 2.18 37.60
C PHE A 191 20.74 3.20 36.57
N THR A 192 21.53 3.50 35.56
CA THR A 192 21.18 4.47 34.50
C THR A 192 19.93 4.07 33.73
N SER A 193 19.75 2.79 33.42
CA SER A 193 18.56 2.26 32.73
C SER A 193 17.31 2.35 33.63
N LYS A 194 17.46 2.13 34.94
CA LYS A 194 16.37 2.32 35.93
C LYS A 194 15.94 3.77 36.01
N VAL A 195 16.89 4.71 36.00
CA VAL A 195 16.60 6.16 36.00
C VAL A 195 15.90 6.55 34.70
N THR A 196 16.39 6.08 33.54
CA THR A 196 15.74 6.34 32.24
C THR A 196 14.30 5.83 32.23
N ALA A 197 14.07 4.61 32.68
CA ALA A 197 12.72 4.03 32.75
C ALA A 197 11.79 4.84 33.67
N ARG A 198 12.25 5.24 34.84
CA ARG A 198 11.47 6.10 35.75
C ARG A 198 11.15 7.46 35.12
N ASN A 199 12.08 8.07 34.43
CA ASN A 199 11.87 9.35 33.75
C ASN A 199 10.87 9.23 32.59
N LEU A 200 10.96 8.19 31.79
CA LEU A 200 10.01 7.91 30.70
C LEU A 200 8.56 7.82 31.20
N PHE A 201 8.33 7.04 32.26
CA PHE A 201 6.98 6.84 32.79
C PHE A 201 6.50 7.95 33.72
N ARG A 202 7.39 8.83 34.18
CA ARG A 202 7.02 10.03 34.94
C ARG A 202 6.23 11.02 34.09
N TYR A 203 6.60 11.17 32.80
CA TYR A 203 5.96 12.07 31.85
C TYR A 203 5.17 11.28 30.79
N LYS A 204 4.12 10.56 31.24
CA LYS A 204 3.32 9.65 30.40
C LYS A 204 2.80 10.29 29.13
N ALA A 205 2.35 11.55 29.17
CA ALA A 205 1.83 12.25 28.00
C ALA A 205 2.93 12.41 26.93
N ARG A 206 4.14 12.83 27.34
CA ARG A 206 5.30 12.95 26.44
C ARG A 206 5.70 11.59 25.87
N PHE A 207 5.81 10.57 26.73
CA PHE A 207 6.09 9.20 26.31
C PHE A 207 5.12 8.74 25.23
N LEU A 208 3.81 8.87 25.49
CA LEU A 208 2.76 8.44 24.58
C LEU A 208 2.80 9.22 23.25
N MET A 209 2.94 10.54 23.31
CA MET A 209 3.03 11.40 22.13
C MET A 209 4.22 11.04 21.26
N THR A 210 5.41 10.79 21.86
CA THR A 210 6.62 10.41 21.14
C THR A 210 6.44 9.04 20.47
N VAL A 211 5.93 8.06 21.25
CA VAL A 211 5.70 6.69 20.72
C VAL A 211 4.70 6.71 19.58
N ILE A 212 3.58 7.41 19.72
CA ILE A 212 2.56 7.49 18.65
C ILE A 212 3.11 8.23 17.43
N GLY A 213 3.87 9.31 17.62
CA GLY A 213 4.48 10.05 16.51
C GLY A 213 5.45 9.20 15.71
N VAL A 214 6.39 8.51 16.39
CA VAL A 214 7.34 7.60 15.74
C VAL A 214 6.61 6.41 15.12
N ALA A 215 5.64 5.83 15.83
CA ALA A 215 4.85 4.71 15.34
C ALA A 215 4.07 5.06 14.06
N GLY A 216 3.45 6.25 14.00
CA GLY A 216 2.75 6.71 12.81
C GLY A 216 3.66 6.82 11.59
N CYS A 217 4.85 7.42 11.76
CA CYS A 217 5.83 7.52 10.68
C CYS A 217 6.35 6.15 10.23
N THR A 218 6.70 5.28 11.20
CA THR A 218 7.14 3.91 10.89
C THR A 218 6.05 3.12 10.18
N ALA A 219 4.79 3.26 10.62
CA ALA A 219 3.65 2.60 9.98
C ALA A 219 3.47 3.00 8.52
N LEU A 220 3.64 4.29 8.19
CA LEU A 220 3.58 4.78 6.81
C LEU A 220 4.72 4.22 5.95
N ILE A 221 5.94 4.13 6.49
CA ILE A 221 7.09 3.54 5.79
C ILE A 221 6.84 2.04 5.52
N VAL A 222 6.38 1.31 6.55
CA VAL A 222 6.04 -0.12 6.43
C VAL A 222 4.93 -0.34 5.42
N ALA A 223 3.90 0.52 5.41
CA ALA A 223 2.82 0.44 4.45
C ALA A 223 3.29 0.65 3.01
N GLY A 224 4.22 1.58 2.78
CA GLY A 224 4.83 1.78 1.46
C GLY A 224 5.58 0.54 0.97
N PHE A 225 6.47 -0.03 1.80
CA PHE A 225 7.17 -1.26 1.46
C PHE A 225 6.26 -2.48 1.39
N GLY A 226 5.26 -2.55 2.25
CA GLY A 226 4.25 -3.61 2.26
C GLY A 226 3.43 -3.62 0.98
N LEU A 227 2.98 -2.46 0.52
CA LEU A 227 2.28 -2.32 -0.75
C LEU A 227 3.15 -2.78 -1.92
N LYS A 228 4.41 -2.29 -2.00
CA LYS A 228 5.37 -2.74 -3.00
C LYS A 228 5.52 -4.25 -3.00
N ALA A 229 5.73 -4.85 -1.84
CA ALA A 229 5.92 -6.29 -1.71
C ALA A 229 4.66 -7.08 -2.10
N SER A 230 3.47 -6.61 -1.71
CA SER A 230 2.19 -7.25 -2.06
C SER A 230 1.96 -7.29 -3.57
N ILE A 231 2.40 -6.27 -4.29
CA ILE A 231 2.28 -6.17 -5.74
C ILE A 231 3.34 -7.06 -6.44
N SER A 232 4.61 -7.00 -6.00
CA SER A 232 5.70 -7.79 -6.61
C SER A 232 5.49 -9.29 -6.50
N VAL A 233 4.88 -9.75 -5.41
CA VAL A 233 4.55 -11.17 -5.19
C VAL A 233 3.53 -11.71 -6.19
N VAL A 234 2.68 -10.85 -6.79
CA VAL A 234 1.70 -11.27 -7.79
C VAL A 234 2.39 -11.89 -9.00
N ALA A 235 3.38 -11.20 -9.59
CA ALA A 235 4.11 -11.69 -10.75
C ALA A 235 4.89 -12.96 -10.43
N GLU A 236 5.61 -12.99 -9.31
CA GLU A 236 6.43 -14.13 -8.90
C GLU A 236 5.59 -15.40 -8.67
N LYS A 237 4.49 -15.30 -7.89
CA LYS A 237 3.64 -16.46 -7.60
C LYS A 237 2.82 -16.89 -8.82
N GLN A 238 2.29 -15.95 -9.60
CA GLN A 238 1.49 -16.29 -10.77
C GLN A 238 2.30 -17.01 -11.83
N PHE A 239 3.42 -16.43 -12.25
CA PHE A 239 4.20 -16.92 -13.39
C PHE A 239 5.37 -17.84 -12.97
N GLY A 240 5.77 -17.85 -11.70
CA GLY A 240 6.77 -18.78 -11.19
C GLY A 240 6.16 -20.09 -10.70
N ASP A 241 5.09 -19.99 -9.90
CA ASP A 241 4.53 -21.14 -9.18
C ASP A 241 3.33 -21.77 -9.90
N ILE A 242 2.34 -20.95 -10.31
CA ILE A 242 1.03 -21.43 -10.78
C ILE A 242 1.05 -21.71 -12.29
N THR A 243 1.52 -20.74 -13.07
CA THR A 243 1.59 -20.82 -14.54
C THR A 243 2.92 -21.44 -14.96
N LYS A 244 2.90 -22.67 -15.44
CA LYS A 244 4.09 -23.42 -15.89
C LYS A 244 4.22 -23.50 -17.41
N TYR A 245 3.17 -23.13 -18.16
CA TYR A 245 3.29 -23.01 -19.61
C TYR A 245 4.11 -21.77 -19.98
N SER A 246 4.81 -21.83 -21.09
CA SER A 246 5.67 -20.74 -21.59
C SER A 246 5.06 -20.00 -22.78
N ALA A 247 4.17 -20.65 -23.53
CA ALA A 247 3.55 -20.10 -24.72
C ALA A 247 2.06 -20.47 -24.81
N VAL A 248 1.28 -19.56 -25.38
CA VAL A 248 -0.14 -19.75 -25.73
C VAL A 248 -0.30 -19.45 -27.21
N MET A 249 -0.86 -20.40 -27.96
CA MET A 249 -1.13 -20.26 -29.37
C MET A 249 -2.63 -20.23 -29.62
N ALA A 250 -3.14 -19.18 -30.26
CA ALA A 250 -4.53 -19.09 -30.66
C ALA A 250 -4.74 -19.69 -32.04
N LEU A 251 -5.73 -20.56 -32.19
CA LEU A 251 -6.09 -21.17 -33.45
C LEU A 251 -7.08 -20.31 -34.23
N LYS A 252 -7.01 -20.37 -35.55
CA LYS A 252 -7.86 -19.60 -36.46
C LYS A 252 -9.33 -19.98 -36.35
N GLU A 253 -9.59 -21.25 -36.18
CA GLU A 253 -10.93 -21.81 -36.04
C GLU A 253 -10.99 -22.74 -34.84
N SER A 254 -12.14 -22.71 -34.12
CA SER A 254 -12.39 -23.68 -33.08
C SER A 254 -12.71 -25.03 -33.70
N GLU A 255 -11.84 -26.01 -33.47
CA GLU A 255 -11.93 -27.31 -34.11
C GLU A 255 -12.10 -28.45 -33.11
N ARG A 256 -12.69 -29.56 -33.57
CA ARG A 256 -12.73 -30.80 -32.79
C ARG A 256 -11.32 -31.35 -32.63
N TYR A 257 -11.08 -32.10 -31.55
CA TYR A 257 -9.76 -32.64 -31.22
C TYR A 257 -9.08 -33.39 -32.38
N GLU A 258 -9.85 -34.21 -33.11
CA GLU A 258 -9.34 -35.00 -34.23
C GLU A 258 -8.70 -34.14 -35.34
N LYS A 259 -9.21 -32.94 -35.56
CA LYS A 259 -8.66 -31.98 -36.52
C LYS A 259 -7.47 -31.19 -35.96
N CYS A 260 -7.41 -30.98 -34.66
CA CYS A 260 -6.25 -30.36 -33.99
C CYS A 260 -5.06 -31.32 -33.87
N LYS A 261 -5.33 -32.62 -33.79
CA LYS A 261 -4.31 -33.67 -33.57
C LYS A 261 -3.11 -33.60 -34.52
N PRO A 262 -3.27 -33.44 -35.87
CA PRO A 262 -2.11 -33.34 -36.76
C PRO A 262 -1.18 -32.14 -36.43
N LEU A 263 -1.73 -31.04 -35.94
CA LEU A 263 -0.96 -29.88 -35.50
C LEU A 263 -0.24 -30.18 -34.20
N LEU A 264 -0.94 -30.78 -33.21
CA LEU A 264 -0.34 -31.21 -31.95
C LEU A 264 0.81 -32.19 -32.14
N ASP A 265 0.65 -33.16 -33.06
CA ASP A 265 1.69 -34.13 -33.41
C ASP A 265 2.91 -33.48 -34.10
N LYS A 266 2.71 -32.41 -34.86
CA LYS A 266 3.83 -31.63 -35.43
C LYS A 266 4.55 -30.82 -34.35
N LEU A 267 3.81 -30.18 -33.43
CA LEU A 267 4.37 -29.42 -32.32
C LEU A 267 5.14 -30.34 -31.36
N SER A 268 4.62 -31.54 -31.05
CA SER A 268 5.27 -32.50 -30.14
C SER A 268 6.58 -33.08 -30.69
N LYS A 269 6.78 -33.06 -32.03
CA LYS A 269 8.05 -33.44 -32.66
C LYS A 269 9.12 -32.36 -32.59
N ASP A 270 8.74 -31.14 -32.28
CA ASP A 270 9.69 -30.05 -32.06
C ASP A 270 10.32 -30.17 -30.66
N LYS A 271 11.63 -30.42 -30.62
CA LYS A 271 12.40 -30.63 -29.37
C LYS A 271 12.36 -29.47 -28.39
N ASN A 272 11.91 -28.31 -28.85
CA ASN A 272 11.81 -27.13 -27.99
C ASN A 272 10.62 -27.18 -27.02
N PHE A 273 9.59 -27.96 -27.35
CA PHE A 273 8.40 -28.13 -26.50
C PHE A 273 8.48 -29.41 -25.65
N SER A 274 8.16 -29.30 -24.35
CA SER A 274 8.09 -30.46 -23.44
C SER A 274 6.68 -31.00 -23.28
N THR A 275 5.71 -30.09 -23.11
CA THR A 275 4.30 -30.44 -22.93
C THR A 275 3.45 -29.54 -23.78
N ILE A 276 2.45 -30.11 -24.45
CA ILE A 276 1.54 -29.41 -25.34
C ILE A 276 0.12 -29.89 -25.04
N LEU A 277 -0.80 -28.93 -24.88
CA LEU A 277 -2.18 -29.21 -24.52
C LEU A 277 -3.14 -28.36 -25.36
N ALA A 278 -4.09 -29.00 -26.02
CA ALA A 278 -5.22 -28.29 -26.62
C ALA A 278 -6.25 -27.93 -25.54
N SER A 279 -6.80 -26.75 -25.64
CA SER A 279 -7.81 -26.26 -24.72
C SER A 279 -8.86 -25.42 -25.43
N ASN A 280 -10.05 -25.35 -24.86
CA ASN A 280 -11.00 -24.29 -25.17
C ASN A 280 -10.79 -23.16 -24.17
N THR A 281 -10.50 -21.98 -24.68
CA THR A 281 -10.38 -20.78 -23.85
C THR A 281 -11.36 -19.74 -24.36
N SER A 282 -12.35 -19.38 -23.56
CA SER A 282 -13.39 -18.43 -23.92
C SER A 282 -13.56 -17.37 -22.81
N SER A 283 -13.81 -16.13 -23.23
CA SER A 283 -14.24 -15.09 -22.30
C SER A 283 -15.73 -15.28 -22.00
N THR A 284 -16.10 -15.19 -20.74
CA THR A 284 -17.47 -15.37 -20.26
C THR A 284 -17.78 -14.41 -19.12
N LYS A 285 -19.07 -14.30 -18.78
CA LYS A 285 -19.52 -13.51 -17.63
C LYS A 285 -20.16 -14.44 -16.62
N ALA A 286 -19.87 -14.20 -15.34
CA ALA A 286 -20.51 -14.92 -14.25
C ALA A 286 -21.20 -13.93 -13.30
N TYR A 287 -22.30 -14.36 -12.71
CA TYR A 287 -23.06 -13.60 -11.73
C TYR A 287 -23.85 -14.54 -10.81
N VAL A 288 -24.27 -13.98 -9.70
CA VAL A 288 -25.22 -14.63 -8.77
C VAL A 288 -26.51 -13.84 -8.81
N ASP A 289 -27.65 -14.52 -8.87
CA ASP A 289 -28.97 -13.88 -9.01
C ASP A 289 -29.29 -12.86 -7.90
N SER A 290 -28.70 -13.04 -6.72
CA SER A 290 -28.80 -12.10 -5.59
C SER A 290 -27.96 -10.83 -5.76
N SER A 291 -26.99 -10.82 -6.69
CA SER A 291 -26.06 -9.71 -6.92
C SER A 291 -26.25 -9.12 -8.31
N LYS A 292 -26.34 -7.78 -8.40
CA LYS A 292 -26.35 -7.09 -9.70
C LYS A 292 -24.98 -7.07 -10.38
N LYS A 293 -23.92 -7.58 -9.73
CA LYS A 293 -22.55 -7.52 -10.22
C LYS A 293 -22.26 -8.67 -11.16
N GLN A 294 -21.94 -8.35 -12.41
CA GLN A 294 -21.43 -9.30 -13.40
C GLN A 294 -19.91 -9.22 -13.42
N LEU A 295 -19.26 -10.37 -13.39
CA LEU A 295 -17.80 -10.48 -13.41
C LEU A 295 -17.36 -11.09 -14.76
N GLU A 296 -16.48 -10.40 -15.48
CA GLU A 296 -15.80 -10.96 -16.65
C GLU A 296 -14.69 -11.90 -16.22
N LEU A 297 -14.59 -13.05 -16.87
CA LEU A 297 -13.62 -14.09 -16.56
C LEU A 297 -13.32 -14.95 -17.79
N SER A 298 -12.26 -15.73 -17.70
CA SER A 298 -11.89 -16.69 -18.73
C SER A 298 -12.24 -18.12 -18.30
N CYS A 299 -12.94 -18.84 -19.13
CA CYS A 299 -13.21 -20.27 -18.94
C CYS A 299 -12.17 -21.08 -19.72
N ILE A 300 -11.46 -22.00 -19.04
CA ILE A 300 -10.47 -22.89 -19.61
C ILE A 300 -10.96 -24.33 -19.47
N ILE A 301 -11.08 -25.02 -20.61
CA ILE A 301 -11.51 -26.41 -20.67
C ILE A 301 -10.39 -27.20 -21.37
N PRO A 302 -9.51 -27.88 -20.61
CA PRO A 302 -8.39 -28.63 -21.16
C PRO A 302 -8.85 -29.94 -21.84
N GLN A 303 -8.13 -30.40 -22.84
CA GLN A 303 -8.41 -31.67 -23.51
C GLN A 303 -8.22 -32.86 -22.54
N ASN A 304 -7.20 -32.82 -21.69
CA ASN A 304 -6.95 -33.84 -20.67
C ASN A 304 -6.41 -33.21 -19.38
N ASN A 305 -6.64 -33.89 -18.27
CA ASN A 305 -6.27 -33.39 -16.94
C ASN A 305 -4.78 -33.68 -16.60
N GLU A 306 -4.15 -34.69 -17.21
CA GLU A 306 -2.77 -35.09 -16.87
C GLU A 306 -1.76 -34.05 -17.36
N ASP A 307 -1.88 -33.61 -18.62
CA ASP A 307 -1.01 -32.56 -19.16
C ASP A 307 -1.38 -31.18 -18.64
N PHE A 308 -2.68 -30.96 -18.31
CA PHE A 308 -3.12 -29.73 -17.69
C PHE A 308 -2.43 -29.48 -16.34
N LYS A 309 -2.34 -30.46 -15.47
CA LYS A 309 -1.63 -30.38 -14.18
C LYS A 309 -0.14 -30.06 -14.31
N LYS A 310 0.48 -30.37 -15.46
CA LYS A 310 1.88 -30.02 -15.75
C LYS A 310 2.04 -28.55 -16.15
N LEU A 311 0.99 -27.95 -16.73
CA LEU A 311 0.98 -26.59 -17.27
C LEU A 311 0.39 -25.55 -16.33
N ILE A 312 -0.56 -25.94 -15.50
CA ILE A 312 -1.21 -25.06 -14.49
C ILE A 312 -1.33 -25.84 -13.18
N ASP A 313 -0.78 -25.26 -12.11
CA ASP A 313 -0.82 -25.84 -10.77
C ASP A 313 -2.05 -25.33 -10.01
N LEU A 314 -3.14 -26.12 -10.03
CA LEU A 314 -4.33 -25.82 -9.25
C LEU A 314 -4.13 -26.26 -7.79
N ARG A 315 -4.06 -25.29 -6.88
CA ARG A 315 -3.84 -25.55 -5.46
C ARG A 315 -4.55 -24.53 -4.57
N THR A 316 -4.79 -24.86 -3.32
CA THR A 316 -5.27 -23.91 -2.32
C THR A 316 -4.14 -22.98 -1.87
N ARG A 317 -4.45 -21.70 -1.61
CA ARG A 317 -3.43 -20.69 -1.25
C ARG A 317 -2.73 -20.98 0.09
N ILE A 318 -3.48 -21.35 1.13
CA ILE A 318 -2.94 -21.47 2.50
C ILE A 318 -2.13 -22.75 2.68
N ASN A 319 -2.73 -23.90 2.35
CA ASN A 319 -2.14 -25.22 2.62
C ASN A 319 -1.40 -25.81 1.42
N LYS A 320 -1.44 -25.15 0.25
CA LYS A 320 -0.87 -25.65 -1.01
C LYS A 320 -1.37 -27.04 -1.39
N THR A 321 -2.57 -27.41 -0.93
CA THR A 321 -3.19 -28.68 -1.29
C THR A 321 -3.66 -28.65 -2.75
N PRO A 322 -3.36 -29.68 -3.56
CA PRO A 322 -3.83 -29.76 -4.95
C PRO A 322 -5.36 -29.74 -5.01
N VAL A 323 -5.89 -29.01 -5.99
CA VAL A 323 -7.31 -28.95 -6.32
C VAL A 323 -7.52 -29.69 -7.64
N GLU A 324 -8.41 -30.68 -7.64
CA GLU A 324 -8.65 -31.50 -8.82
C GLU A 324 -9.88 -31.05 -9.58
N LEU A 325 -9.79 -31.12 -10.93
CA LEU A 325 -10.95 -30.95 -11.79
C LEU A 325 -11.80 -32.21 -11.72
N THR A 326 -13.10 -32.04 -11.57
CA THR A 326 -14.08 -33.14 -11.50
C THR A 326 -15.19 -32.98 -12.53
N ASP A 327 -15.86 -34.09 -12.86
CA ASP A 327 -17.02 -34.09 -13.76
C ASP A 327 -18.32 -33.61 -13.09
N LYS A 328 -18.26 -33.10 -11.84
CA LYS A 328 -19.42 -32.69 -11.06
C LYS A 328 -19.58 -31.18 -10.95
N GLY A 329 -18.64 -30.41 -11.48
CA GLY A 329 -18.66 -28.95 -11.39
C GLY A 329 -17.37 -28.29 -11.86
N VAL A 330 -17.16 -27.08 -11.40
CA VAL A 330 -16.07 -26.21 -11.84
C VAL A 330 -15.12 -25.86 -10.68
N VAL A 331 -13.88 -25.61 -11.03
CA VAL A 331 -12.91 -24.99 -10.12
C VAL A 331 -12.79 -23.51 -10.47
N VAL A 332 -12.94 -22.65 -9.47
CA VAL A 332 -12.91 -21.19 -9.63
C VAL A 332 -11.71 -20.58 -8.90
N THR A 333 -11.27 -19.41 -9.33
CA THR A 333 -10.21 -18.67 -8.64
C THR A 333 -10.73 -18.05 -7.34
N GLU A 334 -9.85 -17.96 -6.32
CA GLU A 334 -10.20 -17.42 -4.98
C GLU A 334 -10.78 -16.01 -5.09
N ARG A 335 -10.22 -15.17 -5.97
CA ARG A 335 -10.70 -13.81 -6.17
C ARG A 335 -12.13 -13.75 -6.71
N MET A 336 -12.46 -14.61 -7.67
CA MET A 336 -13.83 -14.74 -8.18
C MET A 336 -14.80 -15.15 -7.09
N SER A 337 -14.43 -16.15 -6.29
CA SER A 337 -15.20 -16.62 -5.13
C SER A 337 -15.48 -15.49 -4.14
N ASP A 338 -14.45 -14.69 -3.80
CA ASP A 338 -14.58 -13.55 -2.89
C ASP A 338 -15.53 -12.46 -3.45
N ILE A 339 -15.43 -12.14 -4.75
CA ILE A 339 -16.24 -11.08 -5.38
C ILE A 339 -17.71 -11.48 -5.47
N LEU A 340 -18.00 -12.72 -5.85
CA LEU A 340 -19.36 -13.23 -6.00
C LEU A 340 -19.97 -13.69 -4.65
N GLY A 341 -19.14 -13.84 -3.61
CA GLY A 341 -19.58 -14.31 -2.30
C GLY A 341 -20.03 -15.77 -2.28
N VAL A 342 -19.38 -16.63 -3.09
CA VAL A 342 -19.72 -18.05 -3.27
C VAL A 342 -18.59 -18.96 -2.79
N GLY A 343 -18.94 -20.09 -2.19
CA GLY A 343 -18.02 -21.09 -1.68
C GLY A 343 -18.12 -22.44 -2.39
N ILE A 344 -17.34 -23.41 -1.91
CA ILE A 344 -17.39 -24.80 -2.42
C ILE A 344 -18.78 -25.40 -2.11
N GLY A 345 -19.42 -25.93 -3.15
CA GLY A 345 -20.78 -26.48 -3.09
C GLY A 345 -21.88 -25.51 -3.50
N ASP A 346 -21.56 -24.21 -3.57
CA ASP A 346 -22.53 -23.20 -4.02
C ASP A 346 -22.66 -23.21 -5.54
N LYS A 347 -23.75 -22.59 -6.01
CA LYS A 347 -24.08 -22.47 -7.42
C LYS A 347 -24.04 -21.01 -7.85
N PHE A 348 -23.64 -20.77 -9.09
CA PHE A 348 -23.69 -19.46 -9.73
C PHE A 348 -24.04 -19.63 -11.22
N THR A 349 -24.46 -18.54 -11.87
CA THR A 349 -24.79 -18.53 -13.29
C THR A 349 -23.60 -18.03 -14.09
N MET A 350 -23.20 -18.78 -15.14
CA MET A 350 -22.24 -18.34 -16.14
C MET A 350 -22.86 -18.33 -17.53
N LEU A 351 -22.39 -17.42 -18.39
CA LEU A 351 -22.84 -17.34 -19.77
C LEU A 351 -21.93 -18.17 -20.67
N ILE A 352 -22.45 -19.19 -21.32
CA ILE A 352 -21.73 -19.96 -22.36
C ILE A 352 -22.39 -19.64 -23.70
N SER A 353 -21.66 -19.03 -24.63
CA SER A 353 -22.22 -18.55 -25.92
C SER A 353 -23.47 -17.64 -25.74
N ASP A 354 -23.43 -16.76 -24.75
CA ASP A 354 -24.50 -15.84 -24.34
C ASP A 354 -25.76 -16.51 -23.73
N GLU A 355 -25.75 -17.84 -23.52
CA GLU A 355 -26.81 -18.55 -22.81
C GLU A 355 -26.43 -18.78 -21.33
N PRO A 356 -27.38 -18.59 -20.39
CA PRO A 356 -27.12 -18.77 -18.97
C PRO A 356 -27.15 -20.25 -18.55
N TYR A 357 -26.11 -20.70 -17.86
CA TYR A 357 -26.01 -22.03 -17.26
C TYR A 357 -25.70 -21.95 -15.79
N GLU A 358 -26.42 -22.71 -14.98
CA GLU A 358 -26.14 -22.85 -13.55
C GLU A 358 -25.04 -23.89 -13.35
N VAL A 359 -23.94 -23.49 -12.68
CA VAL A 359 -22.79 -24.34 -12.43
C VAL A 359 -22.47 -24.44 -10.96
N THR A 360 -21.95 -25.59 -10.50
CA THR A 360 -21.62 -25.86 -9.10
C THR A 360 -20.11 -25.76 -8.89
N ILE A 361 -19.66 -25.11 -7.82
CA ILE A 361 -18.27 -24.98 -7.44
C ILE A 361 -17.80 -26.25 -6.71
N THR A 362 -16.81 -26.94 -7.26
CA THR A 362 -16.19 -28.12 -6.65
C THR A 362 -14.84 -27.82 -6.02
N GLY A 363 -14.22 -26.70 -6.34
CA GLY A 363 -12.95 -26.30 -5.79
C GLY A 363 -12.66 -24.82 -5.98
N ILE A 364 -11.83 -24.28 -5.08
CA ILE A 364 -11.34 -22.90 -5.16
C ILE A 364 -9.81 -22.97 -5.23
N THR A 365 -9.21 -22.33 -6.24
CA THR A 365 -7.78 -22.36 -6.48
C THR A 365 -7.12 -20.99 -6.29
N GLU A 366 -5.85 -21.01 -5.84
CA GLU A 366 -4.97 -19.86 -5.79
C GLU A 366 -4.75 -19.31 -7.21
N ASN A 367 -4.96 -18.01 -7.38
CA ASN A 367 -4.63 -17.29 -8.61
C ASN A 367 -4.52 -15.80 -8.33
N TYR A 368 -3.55 -15.12 -8.93
CA TYR A 368 -3.25 -13.70 -8.65
C TYR A 368 -3.59 -12.77 -9.81
N ALA A 369 -3.56 -13.25 -11.05
CA ALA A 369 -3.82 -12.46 -12.24
C ALA A 369 -5.00 -13.03 -13.01
N SER A 370 -6.00 -12.21 -13.29
CA SER A 370 -7.27 -12.56 -13.94
C SER A 370 -8.14 -13.54 -13.14
N ASN A 371 -9.39 -13.63 -13.54
CA ASN A 371 -10.33 -14.58 -12.95
C ASN A 371 -10.55 -15.72 -13.94
N TYR A 372 -10.42 -16.95 -13.44
CA TYR A 372 -10.59 -18.15 -14.26
C TYR A 372 -11.64 -19.09 -13.69
N ILE A 373 -12.30 -19.78 -14.60
CA ILE A 373 -13.07 -21.00 -14.35
C ILE A 373 -12.38 -22.12 -15.08
N TYR A 374 -12.14 -23.22 -14.40
CA TYR A 374 -11.60 -24.44 -14.97
C TYR A 374 -12.66 -25.52 -14.93
N MET A 375 -12.87 -26.19 -16.06
CA MET A 375 -13.95 -27.16 -16.25
C MET A 375 -13.47 -28.36 -17.03
N MET A 376 -13.94 -29.57 -16.70
CA MET A 376 -13.67 -30.76 -17.50
C MET A 376 -14.53 -30.78 -18.78
N PRO A 377 -14.01 -31.35 -19.90
CA PRO A 377 -14.79 -31.52 -21.15
C PRO A 377 -16.10 -32.27 -20.94
N SER A 378 -16.07 -33.36 -20.16
CA SER A 378 -17.24 -34.16 -19.80
C SER A 378 -18.33 -33.34 -19.12
N TYR A 379 -17.98 -32.45 -18.19
CA TYR A 379 -18.93 -31.58 -17.52
C TYR A 379 -19.51 -30.54 -18.48
N TYR A 380 -18.69 -29.95 -19.35
CA TYR A 380 -19.14 -29.02 -20.38
C TYR A 380 -20.18 -29.67 -21.33
N GLU A 381 -19.89 -30.91 -21.82
CA GLU A 381 -20.79 -31.66 -22.70
C GLU A 381 -22.09 -32.04 -22.00
N GLN A 382 -22.04 -32.41 -20.72
CA GLN A 382 -23.24 -32.66 -19.92
C GLN A 382 -24.10 -31.41 -19.73
N LEU A 383 -23.46 -30.25 -19.54
CA LEU A 383 -24.12 -28.98 -19.26
C LEU A 383 -24.78 -28.39 -20.52
N THR A 384 -24.05 -28.40 -21.64
CA THR A 384 -24.47 -27.73 -22.89
C THR A 384 -25.09 -28.66 -23.92
N GLY A 385 -24.89 -29.97 -23.80
CA GLY A 385 -25.26 -30.95 -24.83
C GLY A 385 -24.42 -30.90 -26.12
N ASN A 386 -23.39 -30.05 -26.17
CA ASN A 386 -22.55 -29.83 -27.33
C ASN A 386 -21.16 -30.43 -27.14
N ASN A 387 -20.61 -31.01 -28.21
CA ASN A 387 -19.22 -31.46 -28.24
C ASN A 387 -18.26 -30.27 -28.17
N ILE A 388 -17.22 -30.39 -27.35
CA ILE A 388 -16.23 -29.34 -27.18
C ILE A 388 -15.40 -29.12 -28.46
N ARG A 389 -15.04 -27.85 -28.69
CA ARG A 389 -14.10 -27.45 -29.75
C ARG A 389 -12.94 -26.69 -29.11
N TYR A 390 -11.72 -26.96 -29.62
CA TYR A 390 -10.50 -26.37 -29.10
C TYR A 390 -10.06 -25.20 -29.96
N ASN A 391 -9.67 -24.11 -29.37
CA ASN A 391 -9.25 -22.88 -30.03
C ASN A 391 -7.88 -22.37 -29.56
N THR A 392 -7.31 -23.02 -28.55
CA THR A 392 -6.06 -22.57 -27.89
C THR A 392 -5.15 -23.78 -27.66
N ILE A 393 -3.84 -23.58 -27.82
CA ILE A 393 -2.82 -24.55 -27.47
C ILE A 393 -1.91 -23.91 -26.42
N TYR A 394 -1.81 -24.54 -25.25
CA TYR A 394 -0.83 -24.21 -24.23
C TYR A 394 0.41 -25.09 -24.42
N ALA A 395 1.60 -24.47 -24.37
CA ALA A 395 2.85 -25.17 -24.53
C ALA A 395 3.89 -24.76 -23.50
N GLN A 396 4.66 -25.75 -23.05
CA GLN A 396 5.83 -25.52 -22.20
C GLN A 396 7.10 -25.65 -23.03
N ILE A 397 7.98 -24.66 -22.96
CA ILE A 397 9.25 -24.60 -23.68
C ILE A 397 10.37 -25.02 -22.74
N ASN A 398 11.30 -25.88 -23.19
CA ASN A 398 12.39 -26.42 -22.37
C ASN A 398 13.40 -25.37 -21.92
N ASN A 399 13.73 -24.38 -22.79
CA ASN A 399 14.63 -23.27 -22.48
C ASN A 399 14.02 -21.99 -23.03
N THR A 400 13.58 -21.09 -22.15
CA THR A 400 13.05 -19.79 -22.52
C THR A 400 14.20 -18.79 -22.71
N ASN A 401 14.36 -18.35 -23.98
CA ASN A 401 15.26 -17.26 -24.36
C ASN A 401 14.56 -16.44 -25.42
N SER A 402 14.66 -15.13 -25.36
CA SER A 402 14.02 -14.17 -26.28
C SER A 402 14.35 -14.46 -27.76
N GLU A 403 15.57 -14.90 -28.09
CA GLU A 403 15.95 -15.29 -29.46
C GLU A 403 15.21 -16.57 -29.93
N LEU A 404 15.10 -17.56 -29.03
CA LEU A 404 14.38 -18.79 -29.32
C LEU A 404 12.88 -18.53 -29.48
N GLU A 405 12.29 -17.74 -28.61
CA GLU A 405 10.87 -17.36 -28.67
C GLU A 405 10.54 -16.64 -29.98
N SER A 406 11.36 -15.67 -30.38
CA SER A 406 11.23 -14.98 -31.67
C SER A 406 11.35 -15.93 -32.88
N SER A 407 12.26 -16.91 -32.82
CA SER A 407 12.43 -17.91 -33.85
C SER A 407 11.24 -18.86 -33.92
N LEU A 408 10.72 -19.30 -32.78
CA LEU A 408 9.53 -20.15 -32.68
C LEU A 408 8.28 -19.41 -33.17
N ALA A 409 8.11 -18.13 -32.82
CA ALA A 409 7.05 -17.29 -33.32
C ALA A 409 7.10 -17.24 -34.86
N THR A 410 8.26 -16.90 -35.42
CA THR A 410 8.45 -16.81 -36.89
C THR A 410 8.20 -18.13 -37.59
N LYS A 411 8.60 -19.26 -36.98
CA LYS A 411 8.41 -20.60 -37.53
C LYS A 411 6.94 -21.02 -37.53
N TRP A 412 6.26 -20.89 -36.40
CA TRP A 412 4.94 -21.44 -36.19
C TRP A 412 3.80 -20.50 -36.64
N MET A 413 4.01 -19.17 -36.71
CA MET A 413 3.06 -18.24 -37.35
C MET A 413 2.95 -18.39 -38.85
N LYS A 414 3.86 -19.14 -39.49
CA LYS A 414 3.72 -19.55 -40.92
C LYS A 414 2.66 -20.64 -41.11
N ASN A 415 2.15 -21.22 -40.04
CA ASN A 415 1.11 -22.22 -40.13
C ASN A 415 -0.25 -21.55 -40.22
N ASP A 416 -1.01 -21.81 -41.28
CA ASP A 416 -2.32 -21.17 -41.54
C ASP A 416 -3.36 -21.37 -40.41
N ASN A 417 -3.17 -22.38 -39.57
CA ASN A 417 -4.07 -22.69 -38.45
C ASN A 417 -3.77 -21.87 -37.18
N ILE A 418 -2.65 -21.14 -37.09
CA ILE A 418 -2.26 -20.36 -35.94
C ILE A 418 -2.41 -18.88 -36.26
N ILE A 419 -3.21 -18.15 -35.47
CA ILE A 419 -3.38 -16.70 -35.61
C ILE A 419 -2.25 -15.95 -34.92
N THR A 420 -1.96 -16.33 -33.68
CA THR A 420 -0.98 -15.66 -32.84
C THR A 420 -0.34 -16.61 -31.87
N ILE A 421 0.88 -16.28 -31.47
CA ILE A 421 1.63 -16.93 -30.41
C ILE A 421 2.00 -15.83 -29.40
N SER A 422 1.61 -16.02 -28.16
CA SER A 422 1.97 -15.12 -27.04
C SER A 422 2.85 -15.89 -26.07
N PHE A 423 3.96 -15.30 -25.67
CA PHE A 423 4.86 -15.89 -24.68
C PHE A 423 4.56 -15.32 -23.30
N VAL A 424 4.72 -16.15 -22.29
CA VAL A 424 4.53 -15.73 -20.89
C VAL A 424 5.61 -14.71 -20.49
N SER A 425 6.80 -14.78 -21.08
CA SER A 425 7.87 -13.78 -20.93
C SER A 425 7.41 -12.35 -21.29
N ASP A 426 6.62 -12.20 -22.36
CA ASP A 426 6.07 -10.90 -22.77
C ASP A 426 5.04 -10.38 -21.75
N ILE A 427 4.24 -11.29 -21.19
CA ILE A 427 3.27 -10.95 -20.15
C ILE A 427 4.02 -10.54 -18.86
N ILE A 428 5.06 -11.28 -18.48
CA ILE A 428 5.89 -10.95 -17.30
C ILE A 428 6.54 -9.57 -17.49
N SER A 429 7.12 -9.27 -18.66
CA SER A 429 7.74 -7.97 -18.92
C SER A 429 6.72 -6.84 -18.84
N SER A 430 5.51 -7.02 -19.37
CA SER A 430 4.43 -6.03 -19.27
C SER A 430 3.98 -5.82 -17.84
N VAL A 431 3.92 -6.89 -17.03
CA VAL A 431 3.62 -6.80 -15.59
C VAL A 431 4.77 -6.11 -14.85
N ASP A 432 6.03 -6.41 -15.18
CA ASP A 432 7.19 -5.73 -14.57
C ASP A 432 7.21 -4.24 -14.90
N ASP A 433 6.88 -3.83 -16.10
CA ASP A 433 6.77 -2.42 -16.48
C ASP A 433 5.65 -1.73 -15.69
N MET A 434 4.50 -2.38 -15.52
CA MET A 434 3.43 -1.90 -14.64
C MET A 434 3.90 -1.79 -13.19
N LEU A 435 4.65 -2.77 -12.68
CA LEU A 435 5.19 -2.75 -11.32
C LEU A 435 6.23 -1.64 -11.14
N GLN A 436 7.06 -1.36 -12.15
CA GLN A 436 8.01 -0.25 -12.10
C GLN A 436 7.29 1.09 -11.94
N SER A 437 6.17 1.29 -12.62
CA SER A 437 5.37 2.50 -12.49
C SER A 437 4.82 2.69 -11.07
N LEU A 438 4.34 1.62 -10.45
CA LEU A 438 3.87 1.65 -9.06
C LEU A 438 5.02 1.85 -8.07
N ASN A 439 6.23 1.35 -8.36
CA ASN A 439 7.41 1.58 -7.53
C ASN A 439 7.76 3.06 -7.36
N VAL A 440 7.54 3.89 -8.39
CA VAL A 440 7.77 5.33 -8.32
C VAL A 440 6.80 5.99 -7.34
N ILE A 441 5.53 5.62 -7.39
CA ILE A 441 4.50 6.12 -6.45
C ILE A 441 4.86 5.74 -5.01
N VAL A 442 5.24 4.48 -4.79
CA VAL A 442 5.66 3.98 -3.47
C VAL A 442 6.91 4.70 -2.98
N LEU A 443 7.88 4.97 -3.86
CA LEU A 443 9.09 5.73 -3.53
C LEU A 443 8.74 7.15 -3.03
N VAL A 444 7.85 7.84 -3.72
CA VAL A 444 7.36 9.16 -3.30
C VAL A 444 6.71 9.09 -1.92
N LEU A 445 5.88 8.08 -1.67
CA LEU A 445 5.25 7.88 -0.36
C LEU A 445 6.29 7.66 0.75
N ILE A 446 7.32 6.85 0.49
CA ILE A 446 8.41 6.58 1.44
C ILE A 446 9.21 7.87 1.72
N ILE A 447 9.51 8.67 0.69
CA ILE A 447 10.20 9.96 0.85
C ILE A 447 9.35 10.91 1.70
N CYS A 448 8.06 11.04 1.42
CA CYS A 448 7.15 11.89 2.20
C CYS A 448 7.04 11.41 3.67
N ALA A 449 6.91 10.09 3.88
CA ALA A 449 6.86 9.51 5.22
C ALA A 449 8.19 9.72 5.96
N GLY A 450 9.33 9.58 5.28
CA GLY A 450 10.66 9.84 5.84
C GLY A 450 10.89 11.30 6.20
N ALA A 451 10.46 12.23 5.35
CA ALA A 451 10.50 13.66 5.64
C ALA A 451 9.65 13.99 6.89
N LEU A 452 8.43 13.45 6.95
CA LEU A 452 7.56 13.61 8.12
C LEU A 452 8.20 13.02 9.39
N ALA A 453 8.78 11.80 9.30
CA ALA A 453 9.49 11.16 10.39
C ALA A 453 10.62 12.03 10.92
N THR A 454 11.41 12.61 10.02
CA THR A 454 12.52 13.51 10.37
C THR A 454 12.03 14.74 11.13
N VAL A 455 10.96 15.37 10.66
CA VAL A 455 10.35 16.55 11.31
C VAL A 455 9.79 16.19 12.69
N VAL A 456 9.08 15.08 12.79
CA VAL A 456 8.51 14.58 14.06
C VAL A 456 9.63 14.30 15.06
N LEU A 457 10.62 13.51 14.69
CA LEU A 457 11.76 13.16 15.56
C LEU A 457 12.57 14.40 15.97
N TYR A 458 12.82 15.32 15.01
CA TYR A 458 13.49 16.59 15.32
C TYR A 458 12.71 17.39 16.34
N ASN A 459 11.42 17.57 16.16
CA ASN A 459 10.57 18.33 17.08
C ASN A 459 10.56 17.69 18.48
N LEU A 460 10.35 16.37 18.56
CA LEU A 460 10.33 15.65 19.83
C LEU A 460 11.68 15.67 20.54
N THR A 461 12.79 15.50 19.82
CA THR A 461 14.15 15.60 20.39
C THR A 461 14.44 17.01 20.87
N ASN A 462 14.03 18.02 20.10
CA ASN A 462 14.19 19.43 20.48
C ASN A 462 13.42 19.74 21.79
N ILE A 463 12.21 19.21 21.92
CA ILE A 463 11.41 19.30 23.14
C ILE A 463 12.13 18.65 24.33
N ASN A 464 12.65 17.45 24.14
CA ASN A 464 13.32 16.70 25.19
C ASN A 464 14.58 17.44 25.69
N ILE A 465 15.36 18.03 24.78
CA ILE A 465 16.55 18.81 25.15
C ILE A 465 16.17 20.08 25.90
N ALA A 466 15.19 20.83 25.41
CA ALA A 466 14.81 22.11 26.00
C ALA A 466 14.20 21.98 27.42
N GLU A 467 13.43 20.90 27.67
CA GLU A 467 12.92 20.62 29.02
C GLU A 467 14.02 20.26 30.03
N ARG A 468 15.18 19.82 29.55
CA ARG A 468 16.31 19.35 30.36
C ARG A 468 17.53 20.25 30.31
N VAL A 469 17.40 21.47 29.79
CA VAL A 469 18.53 22.41 29.67
C VAL A 469 19.25 22.59 31.00
N ARG A 470 18.53 22.70 32.13
CA ARG A 470 19.10 22.81 33.48
C ARG A 470 19.85 21.53 33.90
N GLU A 471 19.26 20.36 33.68
CA GLU A 471 19.91 19.07 33.98
C GLU A 471 21.20 18.93 33.14
N ILE A 472 21.14 19.31 31.87
CA ILE A 472 22.29 19.33 30.96
C ILE A 472 23.38 20.28 31.47
N ALA A 473 23.01 21.50 31.85
CA ALA A 473 23.94 22.48 32.38
C ALA A 473 24.57 21.99 33.68
N THR A 474 23.81 21.42 34.61
CA THR A 474 24.32 20.84 35.85
C THR A 474 25.31 19.72 35.60
N ILE A 475 25.01 18.78 34.71
CA ILE A 475 25.91 17.66 34.34
C ILE A 475 27.22 18.20 33.71
N LYS A 476 27.13 19.23 32.86
CA LYS A 476 28.30 19.88 32.27
C LYS A 476 29.18 20.59 33.32
N VAL A 477 28.56 21.29 34.30
CA VAL A 477 29.28 21.94 35.38
C VAL A 477 29.97 20.92 36.30
N LEU A 478 29.42 19.72 36.43
CA LEU A 478 30.05 18.60 37.15
C LEU A 478 31.25 17.97 36.38
N GLY A 479 31.60 18.50 35.21
CA GLY A 479 32.77 18.10 34.47
C GLY A 479 32.59 17.01 33.42
N PHE A 480 31.33 16.62 33.12
CA PHE A 480 31.04 15.65 32.05
C PHE A 480 31.30 16.24 30.67
N TYR A 481 31.89 15.44 29.80
CA TYR A 481 32.13 15.83 28.42
C TYR A 481 30.84 15.93 27.63
N ASN A 482 30.84 16.74 26.55
CA ASN A 482 29.66 16.93 25.68
C ASN A 482 29.12 15.61 25.11
N GLY A 483 30.00 14.63 24.83
CA GLY A 483 29.59 13.31 24.35
C GLY A 483 28.84 12.47 25.40
N GLU A 484 29.29 12.53 26.65
CA GLU A 484 28.66 11.80 27.77
C GLU A 484 27.29 12.39 28.11
N THR A 485 27.20 13.72 28.14
CA THR A 485 25.94 14.44 28.33
C THR A 485 24.94 14.14 27.19
N ALA A 486 25.44 14.06 25.95
CA ALA A 486 24.63 13.66 24.79
C ALA A 486 24.13 12.21 24.92
N ALA A 487 25.01 11.29 25.27
CA ALA A 487 24.66 9.89 25.44
C ALA A 487 23.59 9.68 26.53
N TYR A 488 23.61 10.50 27.60
CA TYR A 488 22.59 10.45 28.65
C TYR A 488 21.19 10.77 28.12
N ILE A 489 21.08 11.83 27.28
CA ILE A 489 19.79 12.26 26.72
C ILE A 489 19.33 11.35 25.59
N TYR A 490 20.26 11.00 24.69
CA TYR A 490 19.92 10.20 23.52
C TYR A 490 19.51 8.77 23.87
N ARG A 491 19.98 8.23 24.98
CA ARG A 491 19.51 6.93 25.46
C ARG A 491 18.00 6.87 25.64
N GLU A 492 17.39 7.95 26.15
CA GLU A 492 15.94 8.04 26.27
C GLU A 492 15.27 8.11 24.89
N ASN A 493 15.80 8.95 23.98
CA ASN A 493 15.28 9.07 22.62
C ASN A 493 15.39 7.74 21.85
N ILE A 494 16.50 7.02 22.01
CA ILE A 494 16.70 5.72 21.36
C ILE A 494 15.65 4.71 21.86
N VAL A 495 15.43 4.64 23.18
CA VAL A 495 14.41 3.75 23.76
C VAL A 495 13.02 4.11 23.22
N LEU A 496 12.68 5.40 23.20
CA LEU A 496 11.40 5.87 22.67
C LEU A 496 11.24 5.54 21.18
N THR A 497 12.30 5.71 20.40
CA THR A 497 12.31 5.37 18.97
C THR A 497 12.12 3.87 18.75
N ILE A 498 12.81 3.02 19.52
CA ILE A 498 12.68 1.56 19.41
C ILE A 498 11.25 1.14 19.76
N VAL A 499 10.71 1.61 20.89
CA VAL A 499 9.34 1.29 21.30
C VAL A 499 8.33 1.80 20.26
N GLY A 500 8.51 3.04 19.79
CA GLY A 500 7.67 3.63 18.75
C GLY A 500 7.75 2.86 17.43
N ALA A 501 8.96 2.45 17.02
CA ALA A 501 9.16 1.65 15.83
C ALA A 501 8.47 0.28 15.93
N ILE A 502 8.61 -0.43 17.06
CA ILE A 502 7.92 -1.73 17.27
C ILE A 502 6.39 -1.56 17.17
N VAL A 503 5.83 -0.57 17.83
CA VAL A 503 4.39 -0.25 17.73
C VAL A 503 4.05 0.13 16.29
N GLY A 504 4.93 0.88 15.62
CA GLY A 504 4.77 1.29 14.23
C GLY A 504 4.80 0.12 13.25
N LEU A 505 5.62 -0.91 13.48
CA LEU A 505 5.62 -2.13 12.69
C LEU A 505 4.26 -2.86 12.77
N LEU A 506 3.70 -2.96 13.97
CA LEU A 506 2.37 -3.57 14.18
C LEU A 506 1.26 -2.76 13.50
N LEU A 507 1.23 -1.45 13.71
CA LEU A 507 0.27 -0.56 13.07
C LEU A 507 0.45 -0.54 11.55
N GLY A 508 1.69 -0.58 11.06
CA GLY A 508 2.02 -0.63 9.64
C GLY A 508 1.52 -1.90 8.97
N SER A 509 1.59 -3.04 9.66
CA SER A 509 1.01 -4.30 9.18
C SER A 509 -0.51 -4.19 8.98
N VAL A 510 -1.22 -3.66 9.97
CA VAL A 510 -2.67 -3.44 9.88
C VAL A 510 -2.99 -2.44 8.77
N PHE A 511 -2.21 -1.38 8.66
CA PHE A 511 -2.41 -0.35 7.65
C PHE A 511 -2.12 -0.86 6.24
N THR A 512 -1.06 -1.65 6.04
CA THR A 512 -0.78 -2.32 4.75
C THR A 512 -1.97 -3.19 4.33
N ARG A 513 -2.49 -3.99 5.25
CA ARG A 513 -3.65 -4.84 4.97
C ARG A 513 -4.87 -4.02 4.57
N PHE A 514 -5.16 -2.95 5.29
CA PHE A 514 -6.26 -2.03 4.98
C PHE A 514 -6.11 -1.40 3.59
N ILE A 515 -4.90 -0.93 3.23
CA ILE A 515 -4.62 -0.35 1.91
C ILE A 515 -4.81 -1.40 0.82
N VAL A 516 -4.22 -2.58 0.99
CA VAL A 516 -4.32 -3.68 0.02
C VAL A 516 -5.78 -4.07 -0.22
N GLU A 517 -6.60 -4.16 0.85
CA GLU A 517 -8.03 -4.44 0.73
C GLU A 517 -8.82 -3.32 0.04
N THR A 518 -8.42 -2.05 0.24
CA THR A 518 -9.06 -0.89 -0.38
C THR A 518 -8.71 -0.74 -1.88
N ILE A 519 -7.46 -1.06 -2.26
CA ILE A 519 -6.96 -0.91 -3.64
C ILE A 519 -7.22 -2.18 -4.47
N GLN A 520 -7.73 -3.24 -3.87
CA GLN A 520 -7.91 -4.53 -4.51
C GLN A 520 -8.84 -4.43 -5.73
N MET A 521 -8.35 -4.94 -6.86
CA MET A 521 -9.04 -4.94 -8.16
C MET A 521 -9.88 -6.19 -8.36
N ASP A 522 -10.85 -6.12 -9.28
CA ASP A 522 -11.64 -7.30 -9.63
C ASP A 522 -10.79 -8.36 -10.34
N MET A 523 -9.82 -7.95 -11.16
CA MET A 523 -8.98 -8.87 -11.96
C MET A 523 -7.65 -9.29 -11.29
N VAL A 524 -7.23 -8.65 -10.20
CA VAL A 524 -5.95 -8.95 -9.55
C VAL A 524 -6.14 -9.18 -8.07
N MET A 525 -5.61 -10.28 -7.57
CA MET A 525 -5.57 -10.59 -6.16
C MET A 525 -4.21 -10.20 -5.59
N PHE A 526 -4.17 -9.16 -4.78
CA PHE A 526 -2.94 -8.81 -4.06
C PHE A 526 -2.71 -9.73 -2.87
N SER A 527 -1.45 -10.06 -2.62
CA SER A 527 -1.09 -10.84 -1.44
C SER A 527 -1.37 -10.06 -0.17
N LYS A 528 -2.18 -10.63 0.72
CA LYS A 528 -2.46 -10.06 2.05
C LYS A 528 -1.34 -10.39 3.06
N GLU A 529 -0.32 -11.13 2.63
CA GLU A 529 0.79 -11.56 3.48
C GLU A 529 1.81 -10.42 3.64
N ASN A 530 2.18 -10.12 4.87
CA ASN A 530 3.21 -9.13 5.14
C ASN A 530 4.59 -9.73 4.84
N ASN A 531 5.31 -9.17 3.90
CA ASN A 531 6.68 -9.57 3.63
C ASN A 531 7.59 -9.18 4.82
N PRO A 532 8.32 -10.12 5.44
CA PRO A 532 9.22 -9.82 6.55
C PRO A 532 10.25 -8.72 6.23
N MET A 533 10.66 -8.60 4.97
CA MET A 533 11.62 -7.59 4.52
C MET A 533 11.07 -6.15 4.63
N SER A 534 9.75 -5.98 4.52
CA SER A 534 9.10 -4.67 4.72
C SER A 534 9.26 -4.17 6.15
N PHE A 535 9.22 -5.08 7.14
CA PHE A 535 9.47 -4.74 8.55
C PHE A 535 10.94 -4.37 8.78
N VAL A 536 11.87 -5.11 8.18
CA VAL A 536 13.31 -4.82 8.29
C VAL A 536 13.63 -3.44 7.72
N TRP A 537 13.17 -3.13 6.52
CA TRP A 537 13.37 -1.81 5.91
C TRP A 537 12.65 -0.70 6.67
N GLY A 538 11.43 -0.93 7.14
CA GLY A 538 10.69 0.04 7.96
C GLY A 538 11.42 0.40 9.25
N PHE A 539 11.93 -0.61 9.97
CA PHE A 539 12.73 -0.39 11.18
C PHE A 539 14.06 0.29 10.88
N ALA A 540 14.79 -0.20 9.87
CA ALA A 540 16.10 0.34 9.50
C ALA A 540 16.02 1.82 9.10
N LEU A 541 15.07 2.20 8.25
CA LEU A 541 14.89 3.60 7.85
C LEU A 541 14.48 4.49 9.03
N THR A 542 13.60 4.01 9.91
CA THR A 542 13.24 4.77 11.12
C THR A 542 14.46 4.99 12.02
N ALA A 543 15.31 3.97 12.17
CA ALA A 543 16.56 4.08 12.93
C ALA A 543 17.54 5.06 12.26
N VAL A 544 17.67 5.04 10.94
CA VAL A 544 18.50 5.98 10.17
C VAL A 544 18.01 7.42 10.36
N PHE A 545 16.70 7.69 10.21
CA PHE A 545 16.15 9.03 10.44
C PHE A 545 16.36 9.50 11.88
N SER A 546 16.19 8.60 12.86
CA SER A 546 16.48 8.91 14.26
C SER A 546 17.95 9.25 14.48
N ALA A 547 18.88 8.51 13.86
CA ALA A 547 20.30 8.80 13.95
C ALA A 547 20.66 10.15 13.33
N ILE A 548 20.12 10.47 12.14
CA ILE A 548 20.32 11.77 11.48
C ILE A 548 19.84 12.90 12.39
N VAL A 549 18.65 12.80 12.95
CA VAL A 549 18.10 13.82 13.86
C VAL A 549 18.97 13.97 15.11
N ASN A 550 19.41 12.87 15.71
CA ASN A 550 20.30 12.92 16.88
C ASN A 550 21.64 13.60 16.57
N ILE A 551 22.21 13.37 15.37
CA ILE A 551 23.44 14.04 14.92
C ILE A 551 23.20 15.56 14.75
N ILE A 552 22.10 15.97 14.14
CA ILE A 552 21.75 17.40 13.98
C ILE A 552 21.59 18.05 15.36
N MET A 553 20.88 17.40 16.26
CA MET A 553 20.62 17.91 17.60
C MET A 553 21.83 17.93 18.52
N TYR A 554 22.85 17.08 18.26
CA TYR A 554 24.14 17.13 18.96
C TYR A 554 24.81 18.50 18.82
N ARG A 555 24.78 19.07 17.61
CA ARG A 555 25.33 20.42 17.35
C ARG A 555 24.60 21.50 18.16
N LYS A 556 23.30 21.39 18.33
CA LYS A 556 22.49 22.32 19.12
C LYS A 556 22.80 22.19 20.61
N MET A 557 22.93 20.97 21.12
CA MET A 557 23.21 20.69 22.52
C MET A 557 24.62 21.16 22.93
N LYS A 558 25.60 21.11 22.02
CA LYS A 558 26.95 21.64 22.25
C LYS A 558 26.94 23.14 22.54
N LYS A 559 26.01 23.90 21.94
CA LYS A 559 25.89 25.37 22.08
C LYS A 559 25.17 25.83 23.34
N ILE A 560 24.70 24.93 24.21
CA ILE A 560 24.01 25.31 25.46
C ILE A 560 25.03 25.91 26.41
N ASP A 561 24.81 27.19 26.77
CA ASP A 561 25.62 27.91 27.77
C ASP A 561 25.23 27.47 29.19
N MET A 562 26.27 27.05 29.96
CA MET A 562 26.09 26.55 31.31
C MET A 562 25.67 27.65 32.31
N VAL A 563 26.27 28.84 32.15
CA VAL A 563 26.10 29.97 33.09
C VAL A 563 24.71 30.60 32.92
N GLU A 564 24.31 30.86 31.67
CA GLU A 564 23.03 31.46 31.35
C GLU A 564 21.86 30.50 31.71
N SER A 565 22.04 29.20 31.47
CA SER A 565 21.04 28.18 31.77
C SER A 565 20.78 27.96 33.26
N LEU A 566 21.73 28.30 34.14
CA LEU A 566 21.60 28.21 35.59
C LEU A 566 21.18 29.53 36.23
N LYS A 567 21.47 30.68 35.60
CA LYS A 567 21.09 32.04 36.10
C LYS A 567 19.61 32.40 35.91
N SER A 568 18.87 31.71 35.05
CA SER A 568 17.49 32.08 34.66
C SER A 568 16.42 31.79 35.71
N VAL A 569 16.69 31.99 37.01
CA VAL A 569 15.77 31.77 38.17
C VAL A 569 15.63 33.01 39.07
N GLU A 570 15.96 34.19 38.57
CA GLU A 570 15.52 35.39 39.27
C GLU A 570 14.43 36.13 38.53
#